data_02bcb8f7bf080600ac18d9b474b19dfd
#
_entry.id   02bcb8f7bf080600ac18d9b474b19dfd
#
_cell.length_a   1.000
_cell.length_b   1.000
_cell.length_c   1.000
_cell.angle_alpha   90.00
_cell.angle_beta   90.00
_cell.angle_gamma   90.00
#
_symmetry.space_group_name_H-M   'P 1'
#
loop_
_entity.id
_entity.type
_entity.pdbx_description
1 polymer ?
#
loop_
_entity_poly.entity_id
_entity_poly.type
_entity_poly.pdbx_seq_one_letter_code
_entity_poly.pdbx_strand_id
1 'polypeptide(L)'
;MDHPKRILIVEDDADIADVLSLHLRDERYEVVHSADGAQGLRLLEQGGWDALILDLMLPGVDGLEICRRARAMARYTPIIITSARSSEVHRILGLEIGADDYLAKPFSVLELVARVKALLRRVDALARDSRLDAGTLDVAGLSIDPIAREASVDGARIDLTPREFDLLYFFARHPGKVFSRMDLLNAVWGYQHEGYEHTVNTHINRLRAKIEADPAEPVRILTVWGRGYKLAAPEQRDA
;
A
#
# COMPACT_ATOMS: atom_id res chain seq x y z
N MET A 1 23.39 -2.42 13.89
CA MET A 1 22.44 -3.29 14.63
C MET A 1 21.06 -2.97 14.09
N ASP A 2 20.38 -3.95 13.50
CA ASP A 2 19.01 -3.75 13.03
C ASP A 2 18.11 -3.62 14.27
N HIS A 3 17.50 -2.45 14.45
CA HIS A 3 16.52 -2.27 15.52
C HIS A 3 15.26 -3.09 15.22
N PRO A 4 14.61 -3.65 16.24
CA PRO A 4 13.36 -4.36 16.01
C PRO A 4 12.33 -3.42 15.35
N LYS A 5 11.61 -3.94 14.37
CA LYS A 5 10.53 -3.20 13.70
C LYS A 5 9.41 -2.90 14.70
N ARG A 6 8.90 -1.67 14.68
CA ARG A 6 7.88 -1.17 15.60
C ARG A 6 6.51 -1.14 14.94
N ILE A 7 5.55 -1.81 15.57
CA ILE A 7 4.17 -1.92 15.09
C ILE A 7 3.24 -1.25 16.08
N LEU A 8 2.42 -0.33 15.59
CA LEU A 8 1.32 0.25 16.35
C LEU A 8 0.04 -0.51 16.03
N ILE A 9 -0.67 -0.97 17.06
CA ILE A 9 -2.01 -1.54 16.97
C ILE A 9 -2.99 -0.55 17.58
N VAL A 10 -4.02 -0.17 16.83
CA VAL A 10 -5.14 0.63 17.31
C VAL A 10 -6.41 -0.20 17.14
N GLU A 11 -6.87 -0.82 18.24
CA GLU A 11 -7.93 -1.82 18.29
C GLU A 11 -8.59 -1.73 19.67
N ASP A 12 -9.90 -1.57 19.74
CA ASP A 12 -10.63 -1.44 21.01
C ASP A 12 -10.99 -2.79 21.63
N ASP A 13 -11.01 -3.86 20.85
CA ASP A 13 -11.18 -5.22 21.37
C ASP A 13 -9.87 -5.73 21.98
N ALA A 14 -9.85 -5.83 23.31
CA ALA A 14 -8.67 -6.25 24.04
C ALA A 14 -8.22 -7.69 23.73
N ASP A 15 -9.17 -8.60 23.50
CA ASP A 15 -8.85 -10.00 23.19
C ASP A 15 -8.15 -10.10 21.84
N ILE A 16 -8.63 -9.37 20.85
CA ILE A 16 -8.00 -9.29 19.53
C ILE A 16 -6.60 -8.65 19.65
N ALA A 17 -6.50 -7.53 20.36
CA ALA A 17 -5.24 -6.80 20.52
C ALA A 17 -4.18 -7.64 21.25
N ASP A 18 -4.56 -8.38 22.28
CA ASP A 18 -3.64 -9.23 23.05
C ASP A 18 -3.12 -10.40 22.21
N VAL A 19 -4.00 -11.09 21.48
CA VAL A 19 -3.60 -12.20 20.63
C VAL A 19 -2.71 -11.71 19.48
N LEU A 20 -3.02 -10.58 18.86
CA LEU A 20 -2.18 -9.97 17.83
C LEU A 20 -0.82 -9.58 18.38
N SER A 21 -0.81 -8.92 19.55
CA SER A 21 0.42 -8.47 20.20
C SER A 21 1.34 -9.65 20.54
N LEU A 22 0.77 -10.76 21.04
CA LEU A 22 1.52 -11.98 21.34
C LEU A 22 2.23 -12.51 20.08
N HIS A 23 1.48 -12.78 19.02
CA HIS A 23 2.02 -13.36 17.79
C HIS A 23 3.03 -12.43 17.07
N LEU A 24 2.80 -11.11 17.12
CA LEU A 24 3.75 -10.17 16.52
C LEU A 24 5.04 -10.06 17.33
N ARG A 25 4.98 -10.15 18.68
CA ARG A 25 6.18 -10.21 19.53
C ARG A 25 6.96 -11.51 19.34
N ASP A 26 6.29 -12.64 19.10
CA ASP A 26 6.94 -13.90 18.76
C ASP A 26 7.75 -13.78 17.44
N GLU A 27 7.31 -12.92 16.51
CA GLU A 27 8.05 -12.55 15.30
C GLU A 27 9.13 -11.48 15.53
N ARG A 28 9.42 -11.16 16.81
CA ARG A 28 10.44 -10.18 17.24
C ARG A 28 10.14 -8.72 16.87
N TYR A 29 8.87 -8.38 16.71
CA TYR A 29 8.46 -6.97 16.56
C TYR A 29 8.25 -6.32 17.92
N GLU A 30 8.55 -5.02 18.02
CA GLU A 30 8.14 -4.18 19.14
C GLU A 30 6.70 -3.73 18.91
N VAL A 31 5.79 -4.09 19.82
CA VAL A 31 4.36 -3.82 19.64
C VAL A 31 3.86 -2.88 20.71
N VAL A 32 3.24 -1.80 20.28
CA VAL A 32 2.49 -0.86 21.13
C VAL A 32 1.03 -0.92 20.75
N HIS A 33 0.17 -1.02 21.75
CA HIS A 33 -1.29 -1.09 21.58
C HIS A 33 -1.95 0.15 22.15
N SER A 34 -3.01 0.60 21.48
CA SER A 34 -3.95 1.61 21.96
C SER A 34 -5.38 1.13 21.72
N ALA A 35 -6.21 1.13 22.76
CA ALA A 35 -7.64 0.81 22.67
C ALA A 35 -8.51 2.02 22.29
N ASP A 36 -7.92 3.21 22.19
CA ASP A 36 -8.61 4.48 21.92
C ASP A 36 -8.03 5.17 20.70
N GLY A 37 -8.90 5.60 19.80
CA GLY A 37 -8.50 6.24 18.55
C GLY A 37 -7.73 7.55 18.74
N ALA A 38 -8.08 8.36 19.73
CA ALA A 38 -7.38 9.62 19.99
C ALA A 38 -5.98 9.38 20.56
N GLN A 39 -5.81 8.38 21.41
CA GLN A 39 -4.49 7.95 21.88
C GLN A 39 -3.68 7.33 20.73
N GLY A 40 -4.30 6.47 19.93
CA GLY A 40 -3.67 5.87 18.76
C GLY A 40 -3.14 6.93 17.79
N LEU A 41 -3.92 7.98 17.51
CA LEU A 41 -3.49 9.09 16.69
C LEU A 41 -2.29 9.83 17.29
N ARG A 42 -2.30 10.15 18.58
CA ARG A 42 -1.14 10.78 19.25
C ARG A 42 0.11 9.93 19.16
N LEU A 43 -0.01 8.60 19.36
CA LEU A 43 1.13 7.69 19.22
C LEU A 43 1.64 7.65 17.77
N LEU A 44 0.74 7.62 16.80
CA LEU A 44 1.10 7.67 15.39
C LEU A 44 1.88 8.94 15.04
N GLU A 45 1.43 10.09 15.53
CA GLU A 45 2.07 11.40 15.30
C GLU A 45 3.47 11.52 15.93
N GLN A 46 3.76 10.77 17.00
CA GLN A 46 5.12 10.67 17.55
C GLN A 46 6.09 10.01 16.57
N GLY A 47 5.58 9.24 15.62
CA GLY A 47 6.38 8.63 14.56
C GLY A 47 7.20 7.42 15.00
N GLY A 48 8.05 6.94 14.09
CA GLY A 48 8.94 5.81 14.35
C GLY A 48 8.29 4.44 14.16
N TRP A 49 7.11 4.39 13.52
CA TRP A 49 6.38 3.15 13.27
C TRP A 49 6.77 2.57 11.90
N ASP A 50 6.96 1.24 11.87
CA ASP A 50 7.21 0.48 10.65
C ASP A 50 5.91 -0.09 10.05
N ALA A 51 4.86 -0.26 10.86
CA ALA A 51 3.51 -0.58 10.41
C ALA A 51 2.45 -0.10 11.41
N LEU A 52 1.23 0.12 10.92
CA LEU A 52 0.02 0.39 11.68
C LEU A 52 -1.03 -0.68 11.36
N ILE A 53 -1.58 -1.31 12.39
CA ILE A 53 -2.77 -2.14 12.33
C ILE A 53 -3.90 -1.30 12.93
N LEU A 54 -4.97 -1.09 12.21
CA LEU A 54 -5.98 -0.09 12.52
C LEU A 54 -7.39 -0.64 12.38
N ASP A 55 -8.12 -0.73 13.48
CA ASP A 55 -9.58 -0.90 13.39
C ASP A 55 -10.25 0.41 12.94
N LEU A 56 -11.30 0.28 12.18
CA LEU A 56 -12.13 1.43 11.78
C LEU A 56 -13.17 1.79 12.85
N MET A 57 -13.60 0.82 13.65
CA MET A 57 -14.70 0.95 14.60
C MET A 57 -14.21 1.32 15.99
N LEU A 58 -13.42 2.38 16.09
CA LEU A 58 -12.81 2.81 17.34
C LEU A 58 -13.70 3.81 18.10
N PRO A 59 -13.67 3.81 19.43
CA PRO A 59 -14.23 4.90 20.21
C PRO A 59 -13.39 6.18 20.03
N GLY A 60 -14.06 7.32 20.04
CA GLY A 60 -13.43 8.64 19.97
C GLY A 60 -13.14 9.08 18.54
N VAL A 61 -11.99 8.75 18.00
CA VAL A 61 -11.59 9.15 16.63
C VAL A 61 -11.81 7.99 15.67
N ASP A 62 -12.56 8.22 14.58
CA ASP A 62 -12.81 7.25 13.52
C ASP A 62 -11.48 6.78 12.88
N GLY A 63 -11.32 5.48 12.71
CA GLY A 63 -10.13 4.89 12.09
C GLY A 63 -9.85 5.41 10.67
N LEU A 64 -10.87 5.80 9.89
CA LEU A 64 -10.68 6.43 8.60
C LEU A 64 -9.98 7.80 8.72
N GLU A 65 -10.28 8.56 9.78
CA GLU A 65 -9.59 9.82 10.04
C GLU A 65 -8.14 9.59 10.44
N ILE A 66 -7.86 8.57 11.26
CA ILE A 66 -6.49 8.17 11.60
C ILE A 66 -5.72 7.80 10.32
N CYS A 67 -6.33 7.05 9.42
CA CYS A 67 -5.74 6.68 8.14
C CYS A 67 -5.41 7.92 7.28
N ARG A 68 -6.33 8.88 7.17
CA ARG A 68 -6.09 10.15 6.45
C ARG A 68 -4.93 10.94 7.05
N ARG A 69 -4.90 11.08 8.38
CA ARG A 69 -3.81 11.76 9.09
C ARG A 69 -2.47 11.08 8.85
N ALA A 70 -2.43 9.75 8.93
CA ALA A 70 -1.23 8.99 8.62
C ALA A 70 -0.69 9.27 7.21
N ARG A 71 -1.59 9.44 6.23
CA ARG A 71 -1.21 9.73 4.84
C ARG A 71 -0.76 11.17 4.60
N ALA A 72 -1.16 12.10 5.46
CA ALA A 72 -0.68 13.48 5.44
C ALA A 72 0.69 13.66 6.12
N MET A 73 1.22 12.63 6.79
CA MET A 73 2.51 12.70 7.46
C MET A 73 3.66 12.56 6.46
N ALA A 74 4.78 13.26 6.70
CA ALA A 74 5.97 13.21 5.84
C ALA A 74 6.61 11.81 5.79
N ARG A 75 6.58 11.07 6.92
CA ARG A 75 7.06 9.69 6.96
C ARG A 75 5.92 8.73 6.67
N TYR A 76 6.12 7.93 5.66
CA TYR A 76 5.18 6.86 5.33
C TYR A 76 5.22 5.73 6.37
N THR A 77 4.04 5.36 6.85
CA THR A 77 3.82 4.17 7.67
C THR A 77 2.83 3.26 6.95
N PRO A 78 3.20 2.01 6.62
CA PRO A 78 2.28 1.03 6.06
C PRO A 78 1.08 0.78 6.97
N ILE A 79 -0.14 0.71 6.42
CA ILE A 79 -1.39 0.55 7.17
C ILE A 79 -2.14 -0.68 6.70
N ILE A 80 -2.44 -1.58 7.63
CA ILE A 80 -3.42 -2.64 7.43
C ILE A 80 -4.68 -2.27 8.23
N ILE A 81 -5.79 -2.09 7.53
CA ILE A 81 -7.09 -1.89 8.18
C ILE A 81 -7.68 -3.25 8.55
N THR A 82 -8.19 -3.36 9.79
CA THR A 82 -9.05 -4.46 10.23
C THR A 82 -10.45 -3.91 10.50
N SER A 83 -11.51 -4.60 10.08
CA SER A 83 -12.86 -4.08 10.36
C SER A 83 -13.95 -5.14 10.25
N ALA A 84 -14.99 -5.02 11.10
CA ALA A 84 -16.20 -5.79 10.98
C ALA A 84 -17.06 -5.38 9.76
N ARG A 85 -16.76 -4.22 9.15
CA ARG A 85 -17.43 -3.76 7.92
C ARG A 85 -16.88 -4.54 6.73
N SER A 86 -17.49 -5.70 6.46
CA SER A 86 -17.06 -6.61 5.38
C SER A 86 -17.59 -6.23 3.99
N SER A 87 -18.44 -5.18 3.88
CA SER A 87 -18.98 -4.79 2.57
C SER A 87 -17.87 -4.29 1.64
N GLU A 88 -18.02 -4.59 0.36
CA GLU A 88 -17.10 -4.16 -0.69
C GLU A 88 -16.87 -2.64 -0.68
N VAL A 89 -17.94 -1.87 -0.42
CA VAL A 89 -17.89 -0.40 -0.36
C VAL A 89 -16.94 0.08 0.74
N HIS A 90 -16.99 -0.50 1.94
CA HIS A 90 -16.11 -0.07 3.03
C HIS A 90 -14.66 -0.48 2.80
N ARG A 91 -14.44 -1.63 2.17
CA ARG A 91 -13.10 -2.08 1.78
C ARG A 91 -12.50 -1.16 0.72
N ILE A 92 -13.28 -0.82 -0.31
CA ILE A 92 -12.87 0.14 -1.33
C ILE A 92 -12.54 1.49 -0.69
N LEU A 93 -13.41 2.00 0.18
CA LEU A 93 -13.21 3.27 0.87
C LEU A 93 -11.92 3.29 1.73
N GLY A 94 -11.65 2.23 2.50
CA GLY A 94 -10.44 2.11 3.31
C GLY A 94 -9.17 2.14 2.44
N LEU A 95 -9.18 1.41 1.32
CA LEU A 95 -8.09 1.41 0.35
C LEU A 95 -8.01 2.77 -0.37
N GLU A 96 -9.12 3.40 -0.72
CA GLU A 96 -9.17 4.73 -1.35
C GLU A 96 -8.59 5.84 -0.47
N ILE A 97 -8.76 5.77 0.84
CA ILE A 97 -8.16 6.70 1.80
C ILE A 97 -6.64 6.48 1.91
N GLY A 98 -6.14 5.34 1.45
CA GLY A 98 -4.71 5.09 1.34
C GLY A 98 -4.20 3.94 2.20
N ALA A 99 -5.05 3.11 2.79
CA ALA A 99 -4.59 1.86 3.41
C ALA A 99 -3.88 0.99 2.37
N ASP A 100 -2.85 0.26 2.84
CA ASP A 100 -2.09 -0.65 1.99
C ASP A 100 -2.77 -1.99 1.84
N ASP A 101 -3.53 -2.39 2.86
CA ASP A 101 -4.29 -3.61 2.88
C ASP A 101 -5.54 -3.47 3.75
N TYR A 102 -6.51 -4.36 3.55
CA TYR A 102 -7.76 -4.39 4.29
C TYR A 102 -8.13 -5.84 4.61
N LEU A 103 -8.42 -6.12 5.88
CA LEU A 103 -8.79 -7.43 6.37
C LEU A 103 -10.13 -7.38 7.11
N ALA A 104 -11.13 -8.09 6.60
CA ALA A 104 -12.44 -8.14 7.22
C ALA A 104 -12.46 -9.05 8.46
N LYS A 105 -13.07 -8.61 9.54
CA LYS A 105 -13.37 -9.45 10.72
C LYS A 105 -14.59 -10.37 10.43
N PRO A 106 -14.57 -11.65 10.86
CA PRO A 106 -13.48 -12.33 11.58
C PRO A 106 -12.34 -12.76 10.64
N PHE A 107 -11.11 -12.64 11.10
CA PHE A 107 -9.92 -13.03 10.35
C PHE A 107 -9.04 -14.00 11.14
N SER A 108 -8.17 -14.69 10.46
CA SER A 108 -7.13 -15.50 11.10
C SER A 108 -5.97 -14.60 11.55
N VAL A 109 -5.57 -14.73 12.82
CA VAL A 109 -4.40 -14.01 13.36
C VAL A 109 -3.14 -14.35 12.56
N LEU A 110 -2.97 -15.61 12.17
CA LEU A 110 -1.83 -16.04 11.34
C LEU A 110 -1.86 -15.37 9.96
N GLU A 111 -3.04 -15.13 9.40
CA GLU A 111 -3.19 -14.41 8.15
C GLU A 111 -2.74 -12.96 8.31
N LEU A 112 -3.20 -12.26 9.37
CA LEU A 112 -2.78 -10.87 9.61
C LEU A 112 -1.26 -10.78 9.81
N VAL A 113 -0.67 -11.66 10.61
CA VAL A 113 0.79 -11.71 10.82
C VAL A 113 1.54 -11.93 9.51
N ALA A 114 1.06 -12.85 8.67
CA ALA A 114 1.66 -13.09 7.36
C ALA A 114 1.59 -11.85 6.45
N ARG A 115 0.50 -11.09 6.50
CA ARG A 115 0.33 -9.83 5.77
C ARG A 115 1.28 -8.74 6.27
N VAL A 116 1.41 -8.58 7.58
CA VAL A 116 2.38 -7.65 8.19
C VAL A 116 3.81 -8.00 7.74
N LYS A 117 4.19 -9.27 7.79
CA LYS A 117 5.52 -9.75 7.34
C LYS A 117 5.74 -9.46 5.85
N ALA A 118 4.75 -9.74 5.01
CA ALA A 118 4.84 -9.48 3.58
C ALA A 118 4.99 -7.97 3.30
N LEU A 119 4.23 -7.14 4.02
CA LEU A 119 4.25 -5.69 3.91
C LEU A 119 5.62 -5.12 4.29
N LEU A 120 6.15 -5.51 5.45
CA LEU A 120 7.45 -5.05 5.94
C LEU A 120 8.61 -5.53 5.05
N ARG A 121 8.62 -6.83 4.67
CA ARG A 121 9.63 -7.37 3.76
C ARG A 121 9.71 -6.60 2.46
N ARG A 122 8.58 -6.15 1.96
CA ARG A 122 8.50 -5.40 0.73
C ARG A 122 9.05 -3.99 0.88
N VAL A 123 8.71 -3.28 1.95
CA VAL A 123 9.30 -1.97 2.25
C VAL A 123 10.84 -2.09 2.27
N ASP A 124 11.36 -3.15 2.89
CA ASP A 124 12.79 -3.42 2.94
C ASP A 124 13.37 -3.78 1.56
N ALA A 125 12.66 -4.55 0.75
CA ALA A 125 13.10 -4.92 -0.60
C ALA A 125 13.17 -3.70 -1.51
N LEU A 126 12.15 -2.85 -1.51
CA LEU A 126 12.14 -1.61 -2.28
C LEU A 126 13.26 -0.65 -1.85
N ALA A 127 13.53 -0.56 -0.54
CA ALA A 127 14.65 0.23 -0.03
C ALA A 127 16.02 -0.33 -0.44
N ARG A 128 16.13 -1.62 -0.74
CA ARG A 128 17.35 -2.26 -1.26
C ARG A 128 17.47 -2.10 -2.77
N ASP A 129 16.39 -2.34 -3.51
CA ASP A 129 16.37 -2.24 -4.99
C ASP A 129 16.64 -0.81 -5.44
N SER A 130 16.13 0.20 -4.73
CA SER A 130 16.43 1.60 -5.01
C SER A 130 17.91 1.97 -4.79
N ARG A 131 18.68 1.17 -4.05
CA ARG A 131 20.13 1.36 -3.90
C ARG A 131 20.96 0.67 -5.01
N LEU A 132 20.37 -0.31 -5.69
CA LEU A 132 21.06 -1.10 -6.72
C LEU A 132 20.79 -0.57 -8.14
N ASP A 133 19.60 -0.04 -8.41
CA ASP A 133 19.19 0.56 -9.68
C ASP A 133 19.22 2.10 -9.56
N ALA A 134 20.41 2.69 -9.61
CA ALA A 134 20.63 4.12 -9.38
C ALA A 134 20.20 5.05 -10.54
N GLY A 135 19.28 4.60 -11.41
CA GLY A 135 18.81 5.38 -12.56
C GLY A 135 17.33 5.73 -12.51
N THR A 136 17.01 6.96 -12.89
CA THR A 136 15.64 7.37 -13.18
C THR A 136 15.11 6.57 -14.38
N LEU A 137 13.89 6.06 -14.28
CA LEU A 137 13.21 5.35 -15.37
C LEU A 137 12.32 6.34 -16.12
N ASP A 138 12.60 6.52 -17.41
CA ASP A 138 11.79 7.36 -18.28
C ASP A 138 11.01 6.49 -19.27
N VAL A 139 9.68 6.49 -19.16
CA VAL A 139 8.79 5.69 -20.00
C VAL A 139 7.41 6.32 -20.13
N ALA A 140 6.87 6.38 -21.33
CA ALA A 140 5.52 6.89 -21.64
C ALA A 140 5.24 8.30 -21.04
N GLY A 141 6.23 9.21 -21.05
CA GLY A 141 6.12 10.54 -20.45
C GLY A 141 6.18 10.56 -18.92
N LEU A 142 6.47 9.41 -18.31
CA LEU A 142 6.71 9.29 -16.87
C LEU A 142 8.20 9.28 -16.59
N SER A 143 8.62 10.01 -15.57
CA SER A 143 9.98 9.97 -15.01
C SER A 143 9.87 9.52 -13.56
N ILE A 144 10.57 8.43 -13.19
CA ILE A 144 10.43 7.75 -11.91
C ILE A 144 11.79 7.59 -11.27
N ASP A 145 11.98 8.25 -10.12
CA ASP A 145 13.18 8.09 -9.29
C ASP A 145 12.91 7.05 -8.18
N PRO A 146 13.51 5.86 -8.28
CA PRO A 146 13.28 4.81 -7.29
C PRO A 146 13.97 5.10 -5.94
N ILE A 147 15.03 5.95 -5.93
CA ILE A 147 15.77 6.30 -4.71
C ILE A 147 14.98 7.33 -3.91
N ALA A 148 14.59 8.43 -4.55
CA ALA A 148 13.76 9.46 -3.93
C ALA A 148 12.31 9.01 -3.73
N ARG A 149 11.88 7.93 -4.40
CA ARG A 149 10.47 7.49 -4.50
C ARG A 149 9.55 8.60 -5.01
N GLU A 150 10.05 9.31 -6.00
CA GLU A 150 9.36 10.41 -6.65
C GLU A 150 9.01 10.04 -8.08
N ALA A 151 7.92 10.59 -8.58
CA ALA A 151 7.53 10.44 -9.97
C ALA A 151 7.01 11.78 -10.53
N SER A 152 7.18 11.94 -11.83
CA SER A 152 6.62 13.06 -12.56
C SER A 152 5.96 12.57 -13.85
N VAL A 153 4.99 13.36 -14.33
CA VAL A 153 4.31 13.18 -15.62
C VAL A 153 4.57 14.42 -16.45
N ASP A 154 5.16 14.25 -17.63
CA ASP A 154 5.49 15.33 -18.54
C ASP A 154 6.24 16.49 -17.84
N GLY A 155 7.12 16.14 -16.88
CA GLY A 155 7.92 17.06 -16.07
C GLY A 155 7.23 17.63 -14.83
N ALA A 156 5.93 17.40 -14.64
CA ALA A 156 5.20 17.83 -13.44
C ALA A 156 5.22 16.73 -12.38
N ARG A 157 5.73 17.06 -11.17
CA ARG A 157 5.75 16.12 -10.04
C ARG A 157 4.35 15.70 -9.65
N ILE A 158 4.17 14.41 -9.38
CA ILE A 158 2.91 13.81 -8.92
C ILE A 158 3.07 13.26 -7.51
N ASP A 159 2.01 13.40 -6.70
CA ASP A 159 1.97 12.85 -5.36
C ASP A 159 1.34 11.46 -5.38
N LEU A 160 2.18 10.45 -5.16
CA LEU A 160 1.78 9.04 -5.13
C LEU A 160 1.87 8.50 -3.70
N THR A 161 0.84 7.73 -3.31
CA THR A 161 1.00 6.88 -2.15
C THR A 161 2.07 5.81 -2.46
N PRO A 162 2.73 5.24 -1.46
CA PRO A 162 3.76 4.25 -1.72
C PRO A 162 3.29 3.04 -2.51
N ARG A 163 2.03 2.60 -2.36
CA ARG A 163 1.49 1.50 -3.18
C ARG A 163 1.25 1.91 -4.63
N GLU A 164 0.81 3.13 -4.85
CA GLU A 164 0.70 3.68 -6.20
C GLU A 164 2.08 3.81 -6.84
N PHE A 165 3.08 4.26 -6.05
CA PHE A 165 4.47 4.31 -6.51
C PHE A 165 5.01 2.91 -6.84
N ASP A 166 4.83 1.93 -5.93
CA ASP A 166 5.28 0.55 -6.14
C ASP A 166 4.67 -0.07 -7.40
N LEU A 167 3.38 0.19 -7.61
CA LEU A 167 2.66 -0.29 -8.79
C LEU A 167 3.17 0.38 -10.07
N LEU A 168 3.36 1.70 -10.05
CA LEU A 168 3.90 2.45 -11.18
C LEU A 168 5.33 2.01 -11.50
N TYR A 169 6.18 1.90 -10.49
CA TYR A 169 7.56 1.46 -10.64
C TYR A 169 7.65 0.02 -11.18
N PHE A 170 6.81 -0.87 -10.69
CA PHE A 170 6.73 -2.24 -11.21
C PHE A 170 6.38 -2.25 -12.70
N PHE A 171 5.39 -1.47 -13.11
CA PHE A 171 5.03 -1.34 -14.51
C PHE A 171 6.17 -0.72 -15.36
N ALA A 172 6.80 0.32 -14.85
CA ALA A 172 7.87 1.02 -15.55
C ALA A 172 9.11 0.15 -15.80
N ARG A 173 9.36 -0.82 -14.93
CA ARG A 173 10.39 -1.85 -15.18
C ARG A 173 10.02 -2.89 -16.23
N HIS A 174 8.76 -2.94 -16.64
CA HIS A 174 8.25 -3.94 -17.58
C HIS A 174 7.31 -3.31 -18.63
N PRO A 175 7.75 -2.28 -19.36
CA PRO A 175 6.89 -1.59 -20.31
C PRO A 175 6.40 -2.55 -21.40
N GLY A 176 5.14 -2.41 -21.81
CA GLY A 176 4.48 -3.24 -22.81
C GLY A 176 4.05 -4.63 -22.33
N LYS A 177 4.58 -5.12 -21.20
CA LYS A 177 4.23 -6.45 -20.68
C LYS A 177 2.86 -6.42 -20.00
N VAL A 178 2.01 -7.39 -20.35
CA VAL A 178 0.70 -7.58 -19.71
C VAL A 178 0.83 -8.40 -18.46
N PHE A 179 0.21 -7.94 -17.37
CA PHE A 179 0.14 -8.62 -16.10
C PHE A 179 -1.31 -8.87 -15.72
N SER A 180 -1.62 -10.07 -15.25
CA SER A 180 -2.91 -10.35 -14.64
C SER A 180 -3.07 -9.60 -13.32
N ARG A 181 -4.30 -9.50 -12.82
CA ARG A 181 -4.54 -8.92 -11.48
C ARG A 181 -3.81 -9.68 -10.39
N MET A 182 -3.76 -11.00 -10.52
CA MET A 182 -3.05 -11.87 -9.59
C MET A 182 -1.53 -11.65 -9.66
N ASP A 183 -0.95 -11.50 -10.85
CA ASP A 183 0.48 -11.17 -11.00
C ASP A 183 0.81 -9.85 -10.31
N LEU A 184 -0.03 -8.82 -10.52
CA LEU A 184 0.14 -7.52 -9.87
C LEU A 184 -0.05 -7.62 -8.37
N LEU A 185 -1.03 -8.37 -7.89
CA LEU A 185 -1.26 -8.59 -6.47
C LEU A 185 -0.03 -9.24 -5.82
N ASN A 186 0.48 -10.30 -6.43
CA ASN A 186 1.68 -10.99 -5.96
C ASN A 186 2.91 -10.08 -6.00
N ALA A 187 3.11 -9.43 -7.15
CA ALA A 187 4.26 -8.56 -7.35
C ALA A 187 4.22 -7.33 -6.46
N VAL A 188 3.10 -6.66 -6.28
CA VAL A 188 2.94 -5.39 -5.55
C VAL A 188 2.48 -5.56 -4.10
N TRP A 189 1.77 -6.61 -3.71
CA TRP A 189 1.30 -6.85 -2.33
C TRP A 189 1.95 -8.06 -1.65
N GLY A 190 2.53 -9.00 -2.43
CA GLY A 190 3.38 -10.07 -1.89
C GLY A 190 2.64 -11.27 -1.32
N TYR A 191 1.36 -11.46 -1.64
CA TYR A 191 0.59 -12.62 -1.21
C TYR A 191 -0.38 -13.10 -2.27
N GLN A 192 -0.66 -14.40 -2.25
CA GLN A 192 -1.63 -15.07 -3.12
C GLN A 192 -2.91 -15.28 -2.32
N HIS A 193 -3.92 -14.45 -2.52
CA HIS A 193 -5.25 -14.69 -1.97
C HIS A 193 -6.30 -14.40 -3.03
N GLU A 194 -7.10 -15.40 -3.33
CA GLU A 194 -8.28 -15.26 -4.17
C GLU A 194 -9.26 -14.27 -3.53
N GLY A 195 -9.86 -13.39 -4.31
CA GLY A 195 -10.83 -12.40 -3.86
C GLY A 195 -10.28 -10.99 -3.58
N TYR A 196 -8.97 -10.76 -3.61
CA TYR A 196 -8.37 -9.42 -3.41
C TYR A 196 -8.01 -8.69 -4.70
N GLU A 197 -8.42 -9.18 -5.85
CA GLU A 197 -8.20 -8.53 -7.15
C GLU A 197 -8.79 -7.11 -7.22
N HIS A 198 -9.81 -6.81 -6.43
CA HIS A 198 -10.38 -5.47 -6.29
C HIS A 198 -9.38 -4.44 -5.76
N THR A 199 -8.45 -4.86 -4.90
CA THR A 199 -7.37 -4.00 -4.42
C THR A 199 -6.54 -3.46 -5.58
N VAL A 200 -6.19 -4.32 -6.53
CA VAL A 200 -5.46 -3.93 -7.75
C VAL A 200 -6.27 -2.93 -8.57
N ASN A 201 -7.55 -3.21 -8.83
CA ASN A 201 -8.40 -2.32 -9.63
C ASN A 201 -8.51 -0.93 -8.99
N THR A 202 -8.70 -0.86 -7.66
CA THR A 202 -8.78 0.41 -6.93
C THR A 202 -7.48 1.21 -7.09
N HIS A 203 -6.33 0.58 -6.91
CA HIS A 203 -5.04 1.28 -7.06
C HIS A 203 -4.73 1.66 -8.50
N ILE A 204 -5.12 0.84 -9.49
CA ILE A 204 -5.03 1.21 -10.91
C ILE A 204 -5.86 2.46 -11.21
N ASN A 205 -7.11 2.52 -10.74
CA ASN A 205 -7.98 3.68 -10.99
C ASN A 205 -7.42 4.96 -10.33
N ARG A 206 -6.91 4.85 -9.10
CA ARG A 206 -6.27 5.99 -8.41
C ARG A 206 -5.00 6.44 -9.10
N LEU A 207 -4.19 5.49 -9.55
CA LEU A 207 -2.97 5.81 -10.27
C LEU A 207 -3.31 6.51 -11.60
N ARG A 208 -4.31 6.01 -12.34
CA ARG A 208 -4.80 6.68 -13.56
C ARG A 208 -5.28 8.10 -13.28
N ALA A 209 -6.02 8.32 -12.20
CA ALA A 209 -6.48 9.66 -11.82
C ALA A 209 -5.34 10.66 -11.60
N LYS A 210 -4.12 10.17 -11.37
CA LYS A 210 -2.92 11.00 -11.12
C LYS A 210 -2.00 11.13 -12.32
N ILE A 211 -1.98 10.14 -13.21
CA ILE A 211 -1.02 10.09 -14.32
C ILE A 211 -1.64 10.25 -15.72
N GLU A 212 -2.93 10.05 -15.86
CA GLU A 212 -3.62 10.22 -17.16
C GLU A 212 -4.25 11.59 -17.26
N ALA A 213 -4.31 12.12 -18.47
CA ALA A 213 -5.06 13.35 -18.75
C ALA A 213 -6.58 13.13 -18.61
N ASP A 214 -7.06 11.97 -19.08
CA ASP A 214 -8.40 11.45 -18.85
C ASP A 214 -8.33 10.01 -18.33
N PRO A 215 -8.70 9.77 -17.06
CA PRO A 215 -8.71 8.43 -16.49
C PRO A 215 -9.67 7.45 -17.19
N ALA A 216 -10.71 7.95 -17.88
CA ALA A 216 -11.66 7.12 -18.63
C ALA A 216 -11.08 6.64 -19.96
N GLU A 217 -10.17 7.42 -20.57
CA GLU A 217 -9.45 7.10 -21.79
C GLU A 217 -7.94 7.00 -21.55
N PRO A 218 -7.48 6.02 -20.76
CA PRO A 218 -6.09 5.94 -20.34
C PRO A 218 -5.18 5.59 -21.52
N VAL A 219 -4.06 6.32 -21.62
CA VAL A 219 -3.03 6.11 -22.65
C VAL A 219 -1.75 5.50 -22.09
N ARG A 220 -1.51 5.63 -20.78
CA ARG A 220 -0.32 5.12 -20.09
C ARG A 220 -0.57 3.74 -19.50
N ILE A 221 -1.54 3.59 -18.59
CA ILE A 221 -1.90 2.27 -18.03
C ILE A 221 -3.11 1.72 -18.76
N LEU A 222 -2.86 0.81 -19.68
CA LEU A 222 -3.86 0.23 -20.57
C LEU A 222 -4.52 -1.00 -19.94
N THR A 223 -5.85 -1.13 -20.13
CA THR A 223 -6.57 -2.36 -19.81
C THR A 223 -6.45 -3.32 -21.01
N VAL A 224 -6.04 -4.54 -20.75
CA VAL A 224 -6.07 -5.64 -21.71
C VAL A 224 -7.22 -6.57 -21.31
N TRP A 225 -8.34 -6.44 -22.00
CA TRP A 225 -9.58 -7.15 -21.67
C TRP A 225 -9.37 -8.65 -21.52
N GLY A 226 -9.91 -9.22 -20.44
CA GLY A 226 -9.76 -10.64 -20.10
C GLY A 226 -8.36 -11.05 -19.61
N ARG A 227 -7.35 -10.15 -19.63
CA ARG A 227 -5.96 -10.48 -19.28
C ARG A 227 -5.40 -9.66 -18.11
N GLY A 228 -5.73 -8.36 -18.01
CA GLY A 228 -5.23 -7.50 -16.93
C GLY A 228 -4.80 -6.12 -17.42
N TYR A 229 -3.60 -5.67 -17.00
CA TYR A 229 -3.10 -4.33 -17.24
C TYR A 229 -1.66 -4.33 -17.76
N LYS A 230 -1.30 -3.27 -18.49
CA LYS A 230 0.09 -3.00 -18.90
C LYS A 230 0.38 -1.51 -18.90
N LEU A 231 1.63 -1.12 -18.72
CA LEU A 231 2.11 0.20 -19.10
C LEU A 231 2.37 0.22 -20.61
N ALA A 232 2.02 1.30 -21.27
CA ALA A 232 2.35 1.51 -22.67
C ALA A 232 3.87 1.36 -22.88
N ALA A 233 4.27 0.69 -23.95
CA ALA A 233 5.66 0.65 -24.35
C ALA A 233 6.08 2.05 -24.84
N PRO A 234 7.36 2.45 -24.70
CA PRO A 234 7.88 3.62 -25.40
C PRO A 234 7.56 3.45 -26.89
N GLU A 235 7.04 4.51 -27.51
CA GLU A 235 6.92 4.51 -28.97
C GLU A 235 8.31 4.23 -29.55
N GLN A 236 8.44 3.17 -30.34
CA GLN A 236 9.61 3.03 -31.21
C GLN A 236 9.53 4.22 -32.16
N ARG A 237 10.33 5.25 -31.89
CA ARG A 237 10.59 6.26 -32.92
C ARG A 237 11.32 5.49 -34.01
N ASP A 238 10.61 5.21 -35.10
CA ASP A 238 11.21 4.74 -36.34
C ASP A 238 12.30 5.75 -36.70
N ALA A 239 13.54 5.27 -36.75
CA ALA A 239 14.73 6.02 -37.13
C ALA A 239 14.83 6.12 -38.66
#